data_9c33d3c04529153f891f1084db04e4d4
#
_entry.id   9c33d3c04529153f891f1084db04e4d4
#
_cell.length_a   1.000
_cell.length_b   1.000
_cell.length_c   1.000
_cell.angle_alpha   90.00
_cell.angle_beta   90.00
_cell.angle_gamma   90.00
#
_symmetry.space_group_name_H-M   'P 1'
#
loop_
_entity.id
_entity.type
_entity.pdbx_description
1 polymer ?
#
loop_
_entity_poly.entity_id
_entity_poly.type
_entity_poly.pdbx_seq_one_letter_code
_entity_poly.pdbx_strand_id
1 'polypeptide(L)'
;VVAQATYSTSDPKSLTSVANIANIAVGSLVEGTGVGREVYVKEVNVGSQSLTLSQPLYGAAGTHQFTFTRFKYLLDFSGFQKVSGAHFDGIDFQCTGNASAVLLPSDGETFHFRDCLIVKPKDRGITSPGTACQGMMFDRCQFISNESPLKVQDRVSIAFNANKNDVKIRDCRAMHFKHFGILGGSGSVITGNHWFHGDKETNGVRKGGIVFTTTNLKTLITGNYVDNNFIEWTNEYEADPSFANQYSFGGLTITGNIFTANDVASWFSFLVIKPYGPGHFLHGLTMTGNVFRSINGPIDRVESVDNTFATLNHSKARNIVVHGNTFNAINDPVYNPCTLEHTQASDTQTWVVDFAPQLPFNGRARTVEAVVPVGAIQSGSANIYELPHSQSEQGGSGSQVKLTWSRACRGSVNLTARMDNPT
;
A
#
# COMPACT_ATOMS: atom_id res chain seq x y z
N VAL A 1 -6.57 18.53 -23.12
CA VAL A 1 -6.58 19.99 -22.93
C VAL A 1 -5.50 20.36 -21.94
N VAL A 2 -4.70 21.37 -22.28
CA VAL A 2 -3.74 22.00 -21.34
C VAL A 2 -4.31 23.35 -20.97
N ALA A 3 -4.40 23.64 -19.66
CA ALA A 3 -4.98 24.89 -19.18
C ALA A 3 -4.30 25.37 -17.90
N GLN A 4 -4.25 26.69 -17.70
CA GLN A 4 -3.90 27.28 -16.43
C GLN A 4 -5.15 27.31 -15.53
N ALA A 5 -4.94 27.03 -14.25
CA ALA A 5 -5.96 27.11 -13.23
C ALA A 5 -5.35 27.50 -11.88
N THR A 6 -6.15 28.10 -11.00
CA THR A 6 -5.71 28.50 -9.67
C THR A 6 -6.16 27.46 -8.64
N TYR A 7 -5.19 26.99 -7.85
CA TYR A 7 -5.38 26.10 -6.72
C TYR A 7 -5.26 26.84 -5.40
N SER A 8 -6.11 26.48 -4.43
CA SER A 8 -6.07 27.01 -3.06
C SER A 8 -6.08 25.86 -2.04
N THR A 9 -5.24 25.96 -1.02
CA THR A 9 -5.21 24.99 0.10
C THR A 9 -6.47 25.04 0.97
N SER A 10 -7.23 26.13 0.94
CA SER A 10 -8.51 26.26 1.67
C SER A 10 -9.64 25.44 1.03
N ASP A 11 -9.53 25.12 -0.27
CA ASP A 11 -10.43 24.24 -0.98
C ASP A 11 -9.63 23.30 -1.91
N PRO A 12 -9.02 22.26 -1.33
CA PRO A 12 -8.05 21.43 -2.05
C PRO A 12 -8.64 20.54 -3.16
N LYS A 13 -9.96 20.51 -3.29
CA LYS A 13 -10.66 19.78 -4.36
C LYS A 13 -11.18 20.66 -5.48
N SER A 14 -10.86 21.95 -5.47
CA SER A 14 -11.31 22.90 -6.48
C SER A 14 -10.16 23.53 -7.24
N LEU A 15 -10.38 23.70 -8.54
CA LEU A 15 -9.60 24.59 -9.39
C LEU A 15 -10.48 25.74 -9.85
N THR A 16 -9.97 26.96 -9.75
CA THR A 16 -10.68 28.19 -10.13
C THR A 16 -9.95 28.94 -11.24
N SER A 17 -10.60 29.90 -11.86
CA SER A 17 -10.04 30.68 -12.99
C SER A 17 -9.48 29.79 -14.09
N VAL A 18 -10.19 28.70 -14.41
CA VAL A 18 -9.74 27.68 -15.35
C VAL A 18 -9.84 28.19 -16.78
N ALA A 19 -8.69 28.33 -17.43
CA ALA A 19 -8.65 28.70 -18.85
C ALA A 19 -9.23 27.57 -19.71
N ASN A 20 -9.91 27.94 -20.82
CA ASN A 20 -10.47 26.99 -21.78
C ASN A 20 -11.43 25.94 -21.19
N ILE A 21 -12.11 26.28 -20.09
CA ILE A 21 -12.97 25.35 -19.33
C ILE A 21 -14.04 24.67 -20.19
N ALA A 22 -14.56 25.33 -21.19
CA ALA A 22 -15.57 24.76 -22.11
C ALA A 22 -15.09 23.50 -22.86
N ASN A 23 -13.78 23.27 -22.94
CA ASN A 23 -13.17 22.10 -23.57
C ASN A 23 -12.80 21.00 -22.58
N ILE A 24 -13.10 21.18 -21.29
CA ILE A 24 -12.81 20.20 -20.22
C ILE A 24 -14.12 19.50 -19.85
N ALA A 25 -14.10 18.17 -19.87
CA ALA A 25 -15.27 17.35 -19.58
C ALA A 25 -15.15 16.62 -18.25
N VAL A 26 -16.29 16.31 -17.62
CA VAL A 26 -16.37 15.40 -16.46
C VAL A 26 -15.73 14.06 -16.82
N GLY A 27 -14.93 13.49 -15.89
CA GLY A 27 -14.18 12.27 -16.10
C GLY A 27 -12.86 12.47 -16.86
N SER A 28 -12.41 13.71 -17.07
CA SER A 28 -11.04 13.96 -17.54
C SER A 28 -10.04 13.68 -16.40
N LEU A 29 -8.98 12.91 -16.68
CA LEU A 29 -7.83 12.75 -15.81
C LEU A 29 -7.10 14.08 -15.69
N VAL A 30 -6.71 14.44 -14.48
CA VAL A 30 -5.98 15.67 -14.16
C VAL A 30 -4.54 15.31 -13.83
N GLU A 31 -3.60 15.97 -14.49
CA GLU A 31 -2.17 15.81 -14.24
C GLU A 31 -1.52 17.19 -14.09
N GLY A 32 -0.55 17.29 -13.19
CA GLY A 32 0.16 18.54 -12.92
C GLY A 32 0.88 18.51 -11.57
N THR A 33 1.47 19.65 -11.19
CA THR A 33 2.15 19.78 -9.90
C THR A 33 1.18 19.64 -8.75
N GLY A 34 1.50 18.77 -7.77
CA GLY A 34 0.66 18.53 -6.60
C GLY A 34 -0.60 17.70 -6.86
N VAL A 35 -0.64 16.99 -7.98
CA VAL A 35 -1.74 16.10 -8.34
C VAL A 35 -1.29 14.65 -8.13
N GLY A 36 -2.04 13.88 -7.33
CA GLY A 36 -1.83 12.44 -7.16
C GLY A 36 -2.34 11.64 -8.35
N ARG A 37 -2.13 10.33 -8.32
CA ARG A 37 -2.59 9.41 -9.37
C ARG A 37 -4.11 9.33 -9.42
N GLU A 38 -4.70 9.20 -10.62
CA GLU A 38 -6.14 8.98 -10.82
C GLU A 38 -7.03 10.06 -10.16
N VAL A 39 -6.62 11.32 -10.29
CA VAL A 39 -7.46 12.48 -9.95
C VAL A 39 -8.25 12.86 -11.19
N TYR A 40 -9.57 12.98 -11.07
CA TYR A 40 -10.47 13.24 -12.17
C TYR A 40 -11.32 14.49 -11.94
N VAL A 41 -11.71 15.14 -13.02
CA VAL A 41 -12.73 16.18 -13.00
C VAL A 41 -14.09 15.55 -12.65
N LYS A 42 -14.64 15.92 -11.51
CA LYS A 42 -15.94 15.47 -11.01
C LYS A 42 -17.09 16.37 -11.52
N GLU A 43 -16.88 17.68 -11.52
CA GLU A 43 -17.87 18.66 -11.93
C GLU A 43 -17.20 19.80 -12.71
N VAL A 44 -17.93 20.37 -13.67
CA VAL A 44 -17.49 21.51 -14.47
C VAL A 44 -18.53 22.63 -14.34
N ASN A 45 -18.10 23.79 -13.86
CA ASN A 45 -18.94 24.97 -13.80
C ASN A 45 -18.35 26.06 -14.71
N VAL A 46 -18.91 26.16 -15.93
CA VAL A 46 -18.44 27.10 -16.94
C VAL A 46 -18.68 28.54 -16.50
N GLY A 47 -19.80 28.84 -15.81
CA GLY A 47 -20.17 30.19 -15.38
C GLY A 47 -19.21 30.79 -14.35
N SER A 48 -18.72 29.98 -13.41
CA SER A 48 -17.74 30.39 -12.40
C SER A 48 -16.29 30.07 -12.79
N GLN A 49 -16.06 29.50 -13.96
CA GLN A 49 -14.75 29.02 -14.42
C GLN A 49 -14.08 28.11 -13.37
N SER A 50 -14.84 27.17 -12.78
CA SER A 50 -14.34 26.28 -11.74
C SER A 50 -14.56 24.81 -12.03
N LEU A 51 -13.66 23.97 -11.53
CA LEU A 51 -13.73 22.50 -11.58
C LEU A 51 -13.73 21.95 -10.16
N THR A 52 -14.55 20.93 -9.92
CA THR A 52 -14.45 20.09 -8.71
C THR A 52 -13.72 18.82 -9.08
N LEU A 53 -12.76 18.40 -8.25
CA LEU A 53 -11.91 17.22 -8.47
C LEU A 53 -12.35 16.05 -7.58
N SER A 54 -12.02 14.84 -8.01
CA SER A 54 -12.32 13.60 -7.27
C SER A 54 -11.54 13.49 -5.96
N GLN A 55 -10.32 14.04 -5.92
CA GLN A 55 -9.40 13.97 -4.79
C GLN A 55 -8.74 15.34 -4.55
N PRO A 56 -8.28 15.63 -3.32
CA PRO A 56 -7.56 16.85 -3.03
C PRO A 56 -6.19 16.89 -3.71
N LEU A 57 -5.73 18.09 -4.00
CA LEU A 57 -4.38 18.41 -4.42
C LEU A 57 -3.51 18.71 -3.19
N TYR A 58 -2.19 18.48 -3.32
CA TYR A 58 -1.22 18.70 -2.24
C TYR A 58 -0.09 19.67 -2.63
N GLY A 59 -0.20 20.34 -3.78
CA GLY A 59 0.78 21.32 -4.25
C GLY A 59 0.71 22.65 -3.51
N ALA A 60 1.64 23.55 -3.82
CA ALA A 60 1.58 24.93 -3.36
C ALA A 60 0.38 25.67 -3.97
N ALA A 61 -0.28 26.52 -3.18
CA ALA A 61 -1.33 27.40 -3.70
C ALA A 61 -0.80 28.34 -4.79
N GLY A 62 -1.63 28.67 -5.75
CA GLY A 62 -1.28 29.57 -6.85
C GLY A 62 -1.84 29.11 -8.20
N THR A 63 -1.44 29.81 -9.24
CA THR A 63 -1.82 29.47 -10.61
C THR A 63 -0.77 28.53 -11.22
N HIS A 64 -1.23 27.38 -11.66
CA HIS A 64 -0.40 26.33 -12.25
C HIS A 64 -0.97 25.85 -13.57
N GLN A 65 -0.13 25.17 -14.35
CA GLN A 65 -0.54 24.50 -15.57
C GLN A 65 -0.95 23.07 -15.25
N PHE A 66 -2.13 22.68 -15.73
CA PHE A 66 -2.69 21.33 -15.63
C PHE A 66 -2.99 20.76 -17.02
N THR A 67 -2.85 19.43 -17.12
CA THR A 67 -3.27 18.68 -18.29
C THR A 67 -4.54 17.91 -17.96
N PHE A 68 -5.53 18.01 -18.82
CA PHE A 68 -6.81 17.33 -18.70
C PHE A 68 -6.98 16.36 -19.86
N THR A 69 -6.96 15.05 -19.57
CA THR A 69 -7.06 13.99 -20.58
C THR A 69 -8.38 13.26 -20.47
N ARG A 70 -9.23 13.37 -21.48
CA ARG A 70 -10.49 12.63 -21.56
C ARG A 70 -10.30 11.38 -22.41
N PHE A 71 -10.45 10.21 -21.78
CA PHE A 71 -10.40 8.91 -22.47
C PHE A 71 -11.71 8.63 -23.22
N LYS A 72 -11.64 7.75 -24.21
CA LYS A 72 -12.82 7.18 -24.87
C LYS A 72 -13.28 5.94 -24.09
N TYR A 73 -14.57 5.82 -23.86
CA TYR A 73 -15.16 4.68 -23.15
C TYR A 73 -16.19 3.95 -24.02
N LEU A 74 -16.35 2.64 -23.80
CA LEU A 74 -17.44 1.86 -24.41
C LEU A 74 -18.78 2.26 -23.79
N LEU A 75 -18.81 2.40 -22.46
CA LEU A 75 -19.95 2.92 -21.71
C LEU A 75 -19.54 4.18 -20.95
N ASP A 76 -20.23 5.25 -21.16
CA ASP A 76 -19.96 6.55 -20.56
C ASP A 76 -21.19 7.06 -19.81
N PHE A 77 -21.11 7.03 -18.46
CA PHE A 77 -22.18 7.49 -17.58
C PHE A 77 -21.99 8.94 -17.10
N SER A 78 -20.99 9.67 -17.61
CA SER A 78 -20.71 11.04 -17.13
C SER A 78 -21.83 12.05 -17.46
N GLY A 79 -22.74 11.71 -18.34
CA GLY A 79 -23.93 12.51 -18.62
C GLY A 79 -25.03 12.40 -17.53
N PHE A 80 -24.92 11.48 -16.61
CA PHE A 80 -25.85 11.33 -15.50
C PHE A 80 -25.27 12.01 -14.24
N GLN A 81 -26.08 12.79 -13.54
CA GLN A 81 -25.65 13.39 -12.28
C GLN A 81 -25.46 12.32 -11.19
N LYS A 82 -26.39 11.34 -11.14
CA LYS A 82 -26.35 10.25 -10.16
C LYS A 82 -26.93 8.97 -10.74
N VAL A 83 -26.23 7.85 -10.53
CA VAL A 83 -26.75 6.50 -10.77
C VAL A 83 -26.39 5.62 -9.59
N SER A 84 -27.33 4.83 -9.10
CA SER A 84 -27.10 3.87 -8.02
C SER A 84 -27.74 2.52 -8.35
N GLY A 85 -27.19 1.42 -7.84
CA GLY A 85 -27.74 0.10 -8.01
C GLY A 85 -27.58 -0.47 -9.42
N ALA A 86 -26.55 -0.09 -10.16
CA ALA A 86 -26.30 -0.63 -11.50
C ALA A 86 -25.59 -1.98 -11.44
N HIS A 87 -26.11 -2.96 -12.18
CA HIS A 87 -25.57 -4.31 -12.25
C HIS A 87 -25.18 -4.66 -13.68
N PHE A 88 -23.95 -5.14 -13.86
CA PHE A 88 -23.43 -5.71 -15.09
C PHE A 88 -23.14 -7.18 -14.85
N ASP A 89 -23.76 -8.06 -15.59
CA ASP A 89 -23.74 -9.51 -15.36
C ASP A 89 -23.43 -10.24 -16.67
N GLY A 90 -22.32 -10.99 -16.70
CA GLY A 90 -21.92 -11.77 -17.87
C GLY A 90 -21.58 -10.93 -19.11
N ILE A 91 -21.06 -9.72 -18.96
CA ILE A 91 -20.79 -8.82 -20.08
C ILE A 91 -19.30 -8.85 -20.44
N ASP A 92 -19.02 -9.03 -21.73
CA ASP A 92 -17.70 -8.90 -22.32
C ASP A 92 -17.49 -7.49 -22.88
N PHE A 93 -16.62 -6.71 -22.23
CA PHE A 93 -16.19 -5.40 -22.70
C PHE A 93 -14.97 -5.55 -23.59
N GLN A 94 -15.18 -5.68 -24.92
CA GLN A 94 -14.13 -5.87 -25.92
C GLN A 94 -13.58 -4.50 -26.36
N CYS A 95 -12.61 -3.95 -25.64
CA CYS A 95 -12.08 -2.61 -25.86
C CYS A 95 -11.09 -2.52 -27.02
N THR A 96 -10.51 -3.65 -27.44
CA THR A 96 -9.62 -3.81 -28.61
C THR A 96 -8.38 -2.88 -28.65
N GLY A 97 -7.99 -2.30 -27.52
CA GLY A 97 -6.90 -1.31 -27.44
C GLY A 97 -7.26 0.09 -27.96
N ASN A 98 -8.53 0.35 -28.27
CA ASN A 98 -9.00 1.61 -28.84
C ASN A 98 -9.81 2.47 -27.86
N ALA A 99 -10.44 1.84 -26.87
CA ALA A 99 -11.25 2.51 -25.86
C ALA A 99 -10.96 1.92 -24.47
N SER A 100 -11.30 2.66 -23.43
CA SER A 100 -11.50 2.19 -22.07
C SER A 100 -12.88 1.54 -21.93
N ALA A 101 -13.12 0.74 -20.86
CA ALA A 101 -14.40 0.03 -20.77
C ALA A 101 -15.53 0.92 -20.27
N VAL A 102 -15.50 1.35 -18.99
CA VAL A 102 -16.62 2.07 -18.38
C VAL A 102 -16.12 3.32 -17.64
N LEU A 103 -16.79 4.44 -17.87
CA LEU A 103 -16.72 5.62 -17.03
C LEU A 103 -17.99 5.69 -16.18
N LEU A 104 -17.84 5.63 -14.86
CA LEU A 104 -18.93 5.79 -13.91
C LEU A 104 -19.39 7.27 -13.83
N PRO A 105 -20.61 7.56 -13.35
CA PRO A 105 -21.05 8.93 -13.12
C PRO A 105 -20.27 9.56 -11.97
N SER A 106 -20.40 10.88 -11.83
CA SER A 106 -19.76 11.64 -10.73
C SER A 106 -20.32 11.30 -9.37
N ASP A 107 -21.58 10.89 -9.28
CA ASP A 107 -22.24 10.56 -8.02
C ASP A 107 -23.06 9.27 -8.14
N GLY A 108 -23.29 8.62 -7.00
CA GLY A 108 -24.00 7.36 -6.92
C GLY A 108 -23.32 6.36 -6.00
N GLU A 109 -23.72 5.09 -6.13
CA GLU A 109 -23.18 3.99 -5.33
C GLU A 109 -23.62 2.63 -5.91
N THR A 110 -22.99 1.54 -5.41
CA THR A 110 -23.40 0.15 -5.68
C THR A 110 -23.37 -0.22 -7.16
N PHE A 111 -22.26 0.01 -7.83
CA PHE A 111 -21.97 -0.56 -9.14
C PHE A 111 -21.41 -1.97 -8.96
N HIS A 112 -22.11 -2.97 -9.46
CA HIS A 112 -21.70 -4.36 -9.37
C HIS A 112 -21.37 -4.93 -10.74
N PHE A 113 -20.19 -5.52 -10.88
CA PHE A 113 -19.72 -6.25 -12.04
C PHE A 113 -19.56 -7.72 -11.65
N ARG A 114 -20.31 -8.61 -12.27
CA ARG A 114 -20.28 -10.04 -11.99
C ARG A 114 -20.09 -10.83 -13.28
N ASP A 115 -19.18 -11.81 -13.26
CA ASP A 115 -18.86 -12.65 -14.41
C ASP A 115 -18.53 -11.85 -15.69
N CYS A 116 -17.95 -10.65 -15.51
CA CYS A 116 -17.60 -9.75 -16.61
C CYS A 116 -16.17 -9.95 -17.09
N LEU A 117 -15.94 -9.73 -18.38
CA LEU A 117 -14.63 -9.77 -19.01
C LEU A 117 -14.28 -8.38 -19.58
N ILE A 118 -13.22 -7.76 -19.07
CA ILE A 118 -12.68 -6.49 -19.54
C ILE A 118 -11.40 -6.76 -20.33
N VAL A 119 -11.49 -6.68 -21.67
CA VAL A 119 -10.43 -7.11 -22.58
C VAL A 119 -9.79 -5.93 -23.28
N LYS A 120 -8.48 -5.84 -23.14
CA LYS A 120 -7.62 -4.89 -23.86
C LYS A 120 -8.12 -3.44 -23.78
N PRO A 121 -8.41 -2.91 -22.58
CA PRO A 121 -8.67 -1.48 -22.45
C PRO A 121 -7.42 -0.70 -22.86
N LYS A 122 -7.61 0.42 -23.55
CA LYS A 122 -6.50 1.25 -24.03
C LYS A 122 -5.77 1.89 -22.84
N ASP A 123 -6.53 2.51 -21.95
CA ASP A 123 -5.99 3.30 -20.84
C ASP A 123 -6.53 2.81 -19.50
N ARG A 124 -7.86 2.63 -19.40
CA ARG A 124 -8.55 2.25 -18.15
C ARG A 124 -9.61 1.19 -18.41
N GLY A 125 -9.72 0.24 -17.49
CA GLY A 125 -10.89 -0.65 -17.45
C GLY A 125 -12.11 0.11 -16.93
N ILE A 126 -12.23 0.27 -15.63
CA ILE A 126 -13.33 0.98 -14.98
C ILE A 126 -12.79 2.26 -14.34
N THR A 127 -13.38 3.40 -14.65
CA THR A 127 -12.99 4.70 -14.10
C THR A 127 -14.11 5.29 -13.24
N SER A 128 -13.79 5.68 -12.00
CA SER A 128 -14.68 6.43 -11.10
C SER A 128 -14.19 7.86 -10.93
N PRO A 129 -14.88 8.86 -11.51
CA PRO A 129 -14.50 10.25 -11.36
C PRO A 129 -15.04 10.91 -10.06
N GLY A 130 -15.84 10.17 -9.27
CA GLY A 130 -16.48 10.71 -8.10
C GLY A 130 -16.88 9.66 -7.07
N THR A 131 -18.10 9.71 -6.55
CA THR A 131 -18.55 8.86 -5.45
C THR A 131 -19.21 7.55 -5.90
N ALA A 132 -19.48 7.37 -7.19
CA ALA A 132 -20.22 6.22 -7.72
C ALA A 132 -19.58 4.85 -7.43
N CYS A 133 -18.30 4.80 -7.09
CA CYS A 133 -17.61 3.59 -6.65
C CYS A 133 -17.84 3.22 -5.17
N GLN A 134 -18.64 3.96 -4.42
CA GLN A 134 -19.06 3.59 -3.06
C GLN A 134 -19.78 2.22 -3.12
N GLY A 135 -19.30 1.25 -2.36
CA GLY A 135 -19.83 -0.10 -2.38
C GLY A 135 -19.70 -0.84 -3.72
N MET A 136 -18.76 -0.44 -4.58
CA MET A 136 -18.50 -1.11 -5.85
C MET A 136 -18.05 -2.55 -5.61
N MET A 137 -18.53 -3.47 -6.44
CA MET A 137 -18.16 -4.88 -6.34
C MET A 137 -17.72 -5.44 -7.69
N PHE A 138 -16.59 -6.15 -7.67
CA PHE A 138 -16.16 -7.06 -8.72
C PHE A 138 -16.24 -8.49 -8.19
N ASP A 139 -16.96 -9.35 -8.89
CA ASP A 139 -17.17 -10.75 -8.54
C ASP A 139 -16.91 -11.64 -9.76
N ARG A 140 -15.93 -12.52 -9.71
CA ARG A 140 -15.51 -13.43 -10.78
C ARG A 140 -15.24 -12.72 -12.12
N CYS A 141 -14.70 -11.50 -12.07
CA CYS A 141 -14.36 -10.73 -13.25
C CYS A 141 -12.93 -11.03 -13.72
N GLN A 142 -12.70 -10.85 -15.02
CA GLN A 142 -11.36 -10.93 -15.58
C GLN A 142 -11.00 -9.62 -16.28
N PHE A 143 -9.81 -9.13 -15.96
CA PHE A 143 -9.20 -7.95 -16.56
C PHE A 143 -7.95 -8.37 -17.33
N ILE A 144 -7.96 -8.19 -18.65
CA ILE A 144 -6.88 -8.61 -19.55
C ILE A 144 -6.37 -7.40 -20.31
N SER A 145 -5.17 -6.94 -19.96
CA SER A 145 -4.51 -5.84 -20.67
C SER A 145 -3.91 -6.32 -22.00
N ASN A 146 -3.76 -5.40 -22.95
CA ASN A 146 -2.98 -5.61 -24.18
C ASN A 146 -1.48 -5.29 -23.99
N GLU A 147 -1.05 -4.88 -22.79
CA GLU A 147 0.31 -4.45 -22.52
C GLU A 147 1.26 -5.59 -22.10
N SER A 148 0.85 -6.85 -22.26
CA SER A 148 1.72 -8.00 -21.95
C SER A 148 3.07 -8.00 -22.69
N PRO A 149 3.24 -7.43 -23.90
CA PRO A 149 4.55 -7.32 -24.54
C PRO A 149 5.46 -6.25 -23.93
N LEU A 150 4.88 -5.30 -23.18
CA LEU A 150 5.60 -4.19 -22.60
C LEU A 150 6.22 -4.57 -21.27
N LYS A 151 7.35 -3.96 -20.95
CA LYS A 151 7.90 -3.96 -19.59
C LYS A 151 6.93 -3.29 -18.62
N VAL A 152 6.91 -3.73 -17.37
CA VAL A 152 5.98 -3.21 -16.35
C VAL A 152 6.11 -1.69 -16.17
N GLN A 153 7.33 -1.14 -16.21
CA GLN A 153 7.57 0.30 -16.10
C GLN A 153 7.01 1.11 -17.27
N ASP A 154 6.85 0.50 -18.45
CA ASP A 154 6.38 1.16 -19.67
C ASP A 154 4.86 1.04 -19.84
N ARG A 155 4.19 0.27 -18.99
CA ARG A 155 2.74 0.11 -19.00
C ARG A 155 2.06 1.37 -18.46
N VAL A 156 0.91 1.69 -19.01
CA VAL A 156 0.10 2.86 -18.63
C VAL A 156 -1.33 2.49 -18.18
N SER A 157 -1.81 1.31 -18.57
CA SER A 157 -3.19 0.88 -18.31
C SER A 157 -3.42 0.54 -16.83
N ILE A 158 -4.62 0.86 -16.35
CA ILE A 158 -5.10 0.56 -14.99
C ILE A 158 -6.42 -0.19 -15.11
N ALA A 159 -6.56 -1.31 -14.38
CA ALA A 159 -7.79 -2.09 -14.50
C ALA A 159 -9.00 -1.35 -13.91
N PHE A 160 -8.85 -0.73 -12.74
CA PHE A 160 -9.89 0.13 -12.16
C PHE A 160 -9.31 1.12 -11.13
N ASN A 161 -10.06 2.20 -10.86
CA ASN A 161 -9.86 3.04 -9.69
C ASN A 161 -11.15 3.16 -8.88
N ALA A 162 -11.01 3.30 -7.56
CA ALA A 162 -12.10 3.50 -6.63
C ALA A 162 -11.66 4.43 -5.51
N ASN A 163 -12.20 5.63 -5.46
CA ASN A 163 -11.84 6.67 -4.51
C ASN A 163 -12.85 6.83 -3.35
N LYS A 164 -13.70 5.80 -3.13
CA LYS A 164 -14.68 5.70 -2.04
C LYS A 164 -14.63 4.33 -1.36
N ASN A 165 -15.41 4.19 -0.28
CA ASN A 165 -15.35 3.08 0.66
C ASN A 165 -16.07 1.81 0.18
N ASP A 166 -15.85 0.74 0.92
CA ASP A 166 -16.62 -0.52 0.89
C ASP A 166 -16.51 -1.29 -0.43
N VAL A 167 -15.37 -1.15 -1.12
CA VAL A 167 -15.10 -1.88 -2.37
C VAL A 167 -14.83 -3.36 -2.08
N LYS A 168 -15.50 -4.23 -2.83
CA LYS A 168 -15.32 -5.69 -2.73
C LYS A 168 -14.77 -6.23 -4.03
N ILE A 169 -13.68 -6.99 -3.95
CA ILE A 169 -13.02 -7.61 -5.11
C ILE A 169 -12.78 -9.06 -4.76
N ARG A 170 -13.53 -9.97 -5.41
CA ARG A 170 -13.46 -11.38 -5.09
C ARG A 170 -13.43 -12.27 -6.33
N ASP A 171 -12.61 -13.31 -6.27
CA ASP A 171 -12.48 -14.34 -7.30
C ASP A 171 -12.18 -13.77 -8.69
N CYS A 172 -11.49 -12.62 -8.74
CA CYS A 172 -11.13 -11.93 -9.95
C CYS A 172 -9.71 -12.28 -10.41
N ARG A 173 -9.45 -12.10 -11.70
CA ARG A 173 -8.13 -12.20 -12.29
C ARG A 173 -7.79 -10.94 -13.04
N ALA A 174 -6.60 -10.38 -12.82
CA ALA A 174 -6.11 -9.25 -13.60
C ALA A 174 -4.67 -9.47 -14.07
N MET A 175 -4.40 -9.17 -15.34
CA MET A 175 -3.13 -9.50 -15.99
C MET A 175 -2.57 -8.34 -16.77
N HIS A 176 -1.27 -8.07 -16.58
CA HIS A 176 -0.44 -7.21 -17.41
C HIS A 176 -0.81 -5.73 -17.45
N PHE A 177 -1.49 -5.24 -16.41
CA PHE A 177 -1.70 -3.80 -16.22
C PHE A 177 -0.49 -3.14 -15.54
N LYS A 178 -0.41 -1.81 -15.59
CA LYS A 178 0.49 -1.04 -14.72
C LYS A 178 0.06 -1.19 -13.26
N HIS A 179 -1.24 -0.95 -12.97
CA HIS A 179 -1.89 -1.19 -11.68
C HIS A 179 -3.19 -1.94 -11.89
N PHE A 180 -3.50 -2.89 -11.03
CA PHE A 180 -4.79 -3.59 -11.07
C PHE A 180 -5.88 -2.75 -10.41
N GLY A 181 -5.59 -2.10 -9.29
CA GLY A 181 -6.53 -1.23 -8.63
C GLY A 181 -5.84 -0.09 -7.87
N ILE A 182 -6.44 1.08 -7.93
CA ILE A 182 -6.08 2.23 -7.10
C ILE A 182 -7.28 2.56 -6.22
N LEU A 183 -7.13 2.39 -4.90
CA LEU A 183 -8.20 2.50 -3.92
C LEU A 183 -7.92 3.66 -2.96
N GLY A 184 -8.77 4.68 -3.00
CA GLY A 184 -8.67 5.87 -2.17
C GLY A 184 -9.64 5.88 -0.97
N GLY A 185 -10.44 4.83 -0.80
CA GLY A 185 -11.38 4.67 0.31
C GLY A 185 -10.96 3.59 1.31
N SER A 186 -11.77 3.42 2.35
CA SER A 186 -11.58 2.42 3.41
C SER A 186 -12.65 1.32 3.37
N GLY A 187 -12.48 0.27 4.18
CA GLY A 187 -13.49 -0.80 4.33
C GLY A 187 -13.52 -1.79 3.17
N SER A 188 -12.43 -1.91 2.42
CA SER A 188 -12.35 -2.82 1.28
C SER A 188 -12.13 -4.27 1.71
N VAL A 189 -12.67 -5.21 0.91
CA VAL A 189 -12.43 -6.66 1.05
C VAL A 189 -11.92 -7.20 -0.29
N ILE A 190 -10.68 -7.72 -0.27
CA ILE A 190 -9.99 -8.23 -1.44
C ILE A 190 -9.64 -9.70 -1.19
N THR A 191 -10.35 -10.63 -1.85
CA THR A 191 -10.24 -12.05 -1.54
C THR A 191 -10.31 -12.95 -2.78
N GLY A 192 -9.53 -14.04 -2.78
CA GLY A 192 -9.58 -15.07 -3.82
C GLY A 192 -9.07 -14.64 -5.20
N ASN A 193 -8.37 -13.53 -5.30
CA ASN A 193 -7.97 -12.98 -6.58
C ASN A 193 -6.59 -13.46 -7.03
N HIS A 194 -6.35 -13.38 -8.34
CA HIS A 194 -5.04 -13.57 -8.95
C HIS A 194 -4.60 -12.28 -9.67
N TRP A 195 -3.54 -11.66 -9.16
CA TRP A 195 -2.94 -10.44 -9.69
C TRP A 195 -1.59 -10.77 -10.32
N PHE A 196 -1.46 -10.57 -11.63
CA PHE A 196 -0.29 -11.01 -12.40
C PHE A 196 0.31 -9.93 -13.28
N HIS A 197 1.60 -9.58 -13.06
CA HIS A 197 2.34 -8.63 -13.92
C HIS A 197 3.05 -9.28 -15.11
N GLY A 198 3.43 -10.52 -15.01
CA GLY A 198 4.33 -11.18 -15.97
C GLY A 198 5.79 -11.07 -15.55
N ASP A 199 6.63 -11.88 -16.15
CA ASP A 199 8.02 -12.10 -15.75
C ASP A 199 9.01 -12.03 -16.94
N LYS A 200 8.72 -11.16 -17.91
CA LYS A 200 9.57 -10.96 -19.10
C LYS A 200 10.82 -10.12 -18.86
N GLU A 201 11.00 -9.58 -17.67
CA GLU A 201 12.07 -8.65 -17.33
C GLU A 201 13.04 -9.29 -16.35
N THR A 202 14.26 -9.58 -16.82
CA THR A 202 15.33 -10.07 -15.95
C THR A 202 15.72 -8.98 -14.95
N ASN A 203 15.71 -9.29 -13.65
CA ASN A 203 15.91 -8.34 -12.55
C ASN A 203 15.03 -7.07 -12.67
N GLY A 204 13.86 -7.21 -13.30
CA GLY A 204 12.93 -6.11 -13.54
C GLY A 204 12.32 -5.57 -12.25
N VAL A 205 12.13 -4.25 -12.25
CA VAL A 205 11.38 -3.55 -11.20
C VAL A 205 9.90 -3.72 -11.46
N ARG A 206 9.14 -4.10 -10.45
CA ARG A 206 7.68 -4.24 -10.53
C ARG A 206 6.98 -2.97 -10.07
N LYS A 207 5.71 -2.85 -10.41
CA LYS A 207 4.82 -1.75 -9.95
C LYS A 207 3.85 -2.28 -8.92
N GLY A 208 3.30 -1.39 -8.11
CA GLY A 208 2.23 -1.73 -7.19
C GLY A 208 1.01 -2.29 -7.93
N GLY A 209 0.63 -3.52 -7.63
CA GLY A 209 -0.57 -4.13 -8.21
C GLY A 209 -1.83 -3.48 -7.64
N ILE A 210 -1.96 -3.51 -6.32
CA ILE A 210 -2.97 -2.78 -5.57
C ILE A 210 -2.31 -1.57 -4.90
N VAL A 211 -2.87 -0.39 -5.10
CA VAL A 211 -2.38 0.87 -4.54
C VAL A 211 -3.46 1.45 -3.64
N PHE A 212 -3.14 1.60 -2.37
CA PHE A 212 -3.99 2.32 -1.42
C PHE A 212 -3.47 3.75 -1.29
N THR A 213 -4.36 4.72 -1.44
CA THR A 213 -4.02 6.16 -1.42
C THR A 213 -4.62 6.90 -0.22
N THR A 214 -5.00 6.16 0.82
CA THR A 214 -5.46 6.69 2.10
C THR A 214 -4.76 5.99 3.25
N THR A 215 -4.55 6.69 4.36
CA THR A 215 -3.86 6.15 5.54
C THR A 215 -4.73 5.19 6.36
N ASN A 216 -6.01 5.47 6.51
CA ASN A 216 -6.93 4.69 7.36
C ASN A 216 -7.73 3.68 6.52
N LEU A 217 -7.21 2.46 6.39
CA LEU A 217 -7.74 1.49 5.43
C LEU A 217 -8.92 0.68 5.92
N LYS A 218 -8.91 0.15 7.14
CA LYS A 218 -9.93 -0.81 7.62
C LYS A 218 -10.20 -1.90 6.57
N THR A 219 -9.13 -2.46 5.97
CA THR A 219 -9.17 -3.29 4.77
C THR A 219 -8.63 -4.68 5.04
N LEU A 220 -9.29 -5.68 4.47
CA LEU A 220 -8.89 -7.08 4.52
C LEU A 220 -8.42 -7.56 3.14
N ILE A 221 -7.22 -8.13 3.09
CA ILE A 221 -6.64 -8.81 1.93
C ILE A 221 -6.36 -10.25 2.32
N THR A 222 -7.11 -11.21 1.75
CA THR A 222 -7.02 -12.60 2.16
C THR A 222 -7.20 -13.58 1.00
N GLY A 223 -6.44 -14.68 1.01
CA GLY A 223 -6.60 -15.77 0.04
C GLY A 223 -6.26 -15.40 -1.41
N ASN A 224 -5.48 -14.34 -1.63
CA ASN A 224 -5.08 -13.93 -2.98
C ASN A 224 -3.76 -14.58 -3.40
N TYR A 225 -3.57 -14.71 -4.72
CA TYR A 225 -2.29 -14.98 -5.35
C TYR A 225 -1.77 -13.71 -6.02
N VAL A 226 -0.70 -13.15 -5.48
CA VAL A 226 -0.05 -11.93 -5.94
C VAL A 226 1.26 -12.28 -6.61
N ASP A 227 1.34 -12.10 -7.92
CA ASP A 227 2.43 -12.58 -8.76
C ASP A 227 3.13 -11.43 -9.46
N ASN A 228 4.41 -11.24 -9.16
CA ASN A 228 5.28 -10.20 -9.71
C ASN A 228 4.80 -8.75 -9.51
N ASN A 229 4.08 -8.48 -8.44
CA ASN A 229 3.68 -7.14 -8.04
C ASN A 229 3.66 -7.01 -6.51
N PHE A 230 3.35 -5.82 -6.03
CA PHE A 230 3.31 -5.53 -4.60
C PHE A 230 2.08 -4.68 -4.24
N ILE A 231 1.79 -4.63 -2.96
CA ILE A 231 0.83 -3.70 -2.37
C ILE A 231 1.59 -2.41 -2.05
N GLU A 232 1.15 -1.30 -2.63
CA GLU A 232 1.64 0.04 -2.30
C GLU A 232 0.63 0.76 -1.40
N TRP A 233 1.12 1.38 -0.34
CA TRP A 233 0.30 2.11 0.61
C TRP A 233 0.84 3.53 0.81
N THR A 234 0.07 4.52 0.40
CA THR A 234 0.49 5.93 0.35
C THR A 234 -0.62 6.87 0.81
N ASN A 235 -0.29 8.12 1.04
CA ASN A 235 -1.22 9.21 1.37
C ASN A 235 -1.12 10.38 0.37
N GLU A 236 -0.89 10.09 -0.87
CA GLU A 236 -0.66 11.09 -1.94
C GLU A 236 -1.85 12.03 -2.24
N TYR A 237 -3.04 11.77 -1.67
CA TYR A 237 -4.20 12.65 -1.82
C TYR A 237 -4.41 13.58 -0.62
N GLU A 238 -3.55 13.58 0.35
CA GLU A 238 -3.66 14.49 1.47
C GLU A 238 -3.22 15.90 1.05
N ALA A 239 -4.10 16.89 1.28
CA ALA A 239 -3.82 18.29 0.95
C ALA A 239 -2.75 18.88 1.87
N ASP A 240 -2.76 18.48 3.14
CA ASP A 240 -1.69 18.73 4.11
C ASP A 240 -1.12 17.38 4.56
N PRO A 241 -0.04 16.91 3.95
CA PRO A 241 0.49 15.60 4.25
C PRO A 241 1.20 15.50 5.60
N SER A 242 1.47 16.62 6.29
CA SER A 242 2.08 16.61 7.63
C SER A 242 1.10 16.05 8.65
N PHE A 243 1.51 14.98 9.35
CA PHE A 243 0.62 14.28 10.25
C PHE A 243 0.71 14.83 11.69
N ALA A 244 -0.40 15.32 12.23
CA ALA A 244 -0.51 15.85 13.59
C ALA A 244 -1.49 15.07 14.49
N ASN A 245 -2.22 14.08 13.96
CA ASN A 245 -3.29 13.37 14.66
C ASN A 245 -2.82 12.08 15.37
N GLN A 246 -3.79 11.37 15.99
CA GLN A 246 -3.55 10.14 16.73
C GLN A 246 -3.41 8.91 15.82
N TYR A 247 -4.05 8.90 14.65
CA TYR A 247 -4.08 7.78 13.72
C TYR A 247 -3.34 8.12 12.43
N SER A 248 -2.61 7.17 11.87
CA SER A 248 -1.89 7.29 10.61
C SER A 248 -2.08 6.02 9.76
N PHE A 249 -1.04 5.48 9.14
CA PHE A 249 -1.13 4.26 8.34
C PHE A 249 -1.62 3.09 9.20
N GLY A 250 -2.90 2.70 9.04
CA GLY A 250 -3.50 1.69 9.90
C GLY A 250 -4.71 1.00 9.35
N GLY A 251 -5.11 -0.08 10.05
CA GLY A 251 -6.28 -0.87 9.75
C GLY A 251 -6.10 -1.80 8.53
N LEU A 252 -4.87 -2.24 8.23
CA LEU A 252 -4.60 -3.19 7.14
C LEU A 252 -4.36 -4.59 7.67
N THR A 253 -5.14 -5.55 7.18
CA THR A 253 -4.97 -6.98 7.45
C THR A 253 -4.63 -7.71 6.15
N ILE A 254 -3.48 -8.39 6.12
CA ILE A 254 -2.97 -9.20 5.02
C ILE A 254 -2.78 -10.62 5.56
N THR A 255 -3.68 -11.55 5.21
CA THR A 255 -3.65 -12.88 5.81
C THR A 255 -3.94 -14.00 4.80
N GLY A 256 -3.19 -15.10 4.89
CA GLY A 256 -3.44 -16.28 4.07
C GLY A 256 -3.24 -16.07 2.57
N ASN A 257 -2.42 -15.11 2.14
CA ASN A 257 -2.12 -14.88 0.73
C ASN A 257 -0.83 -15.60 0.30
N ILE A 258 -0.71 -15.81 -1.01
CA ILE A 258 0.52 -16.27 -1.65
C ILE A 258 1.11 -15.09 -2.44
N PHE A 259 2.32 -14.69 -2.08
CA PHE A 259 3.10 -13.66 -2.76
C PHE A 259 4.29 -14.33 -3.44
N THR A 260 4.37 -14.17 -4.76
CA THR A 260 5.47 -14.70 -5.56
C THR A 260 6.12 -13.59 -6.36
N ALA A 261 7.43 -13.51 -6.33
CA ALA A 261 8.21 -12.67 -7.22
C ALA A 261 9.19 -13.53 -8.02
N ASN A 262 9.33 -13.24 -9.29
CA ASN A 262 10.25 -13.92 -10.17
C ASN A 262 11.10 -12.89 -10.92
N ASP A 263 12.41 -13.03 -10.83
CA ASP A 263 13.34 -12.19 -11.58
C ASP A 263 13.19 -10.70 -11.28
N VAL A 264 13.18 -10.36 -9.98
CA VAL A 264 13.12 -8.99 -9.46
C VAL A 264 14.48 -8.57 -8.88
N ALA A 265 14.66 -7.27 -8.67
CA ALA A 265 15.83 -6.76 -7.95
C ALA A 265 15.79 -7.18 -6.47
N SER A 266 16.95 -7.35 -5.83
CA SER A 266 17.04 -7.81 -4.43
C SER A 266 16.31 -6.90 -3.43
N TRP A 267 16.24 -5.61 -3.72
CA TRP A 267 15.52 -4.63 -2.88
C TRP A 267 13.99 -4.61 -3.06
N PHE A 268 13.43 -5.49 -3.93
CA PHE A 268 11.99 -5.62 -4.09
C PHE A 268 11.32 -6.03 -2.76
N SER A 269 10.13 -5.48 -2.51
CA SER A 269 9.30 -5.85 -1.34
C SER A 269 7.84 -6.03 -1.77
N PHE A 270 7.09 -6.90 -1.09
CA PHE A 270 5.68 -7.17 -1.39
C PHE A 270 4.71 -6.19 -0.76
N LEU A 271 5.12 -5.47 0.30
CA LEU A 271 4.38 -4.36 0.90
C LEU A 271 5.31 -3.14 0.96
N VAL A 272 4.93 -2.07 0.28
CA VAL A 272 5.68 -0.82 0.26
C VAL A 272 4.81 0.30 0.84
N ILE A 273 5.26 0.91 1.94
CA ILE A 273 4.63 2.10 2.51
C ILE A 273 5.37 3.33 2.00
N LYS A 274 4.64 4.27 1.41
CA LYS A 274 5.19 5.50 0.83
C LYS A 274 4.56 6.72 1.47
N PRO A 275 5.11 7.23 2.59
CA PRO A 275 4.57 8.39 3.27
C PRO A 275 4.92 9.69 2.52
N TYR A 276 3.95 10.58 2.43
CA TYR A 276 4.12 11.98 2.07
C TYR A 276 3.97 12.82 3.34
N GLY A 277 4.91 13.74 3.55
CA GLY A 277 4.93 14.60 4.73
C GLY A 277 5.40 13.89 6.03
N PRO A 278 5.91 14.66 7.00
CA PRO A 278 6.48 14.13 8.23
C PRO A 278 5.42 13.67 9.25
N GLY A 279 5.85 12.85 10.21
CA GLY A 279 5.08 12.48 11.39
C GLY A 279 4.21 11.24 11.26
N HIS A 280 4.08 10.66 10.06
CA HIS A 280 3.33 9.42 9.84
C HIS A 280 3.94 8.23 10.57
N PHE A 281 3.10 7.31 11.01
CA PHE A 281 3.48 6.08 11.72
C PHE A 281 2.53 4.93 11.40
N LEU A 282 2.89 3.71 11.75
CA LEU A 282 2.06 2.53 11.61
C LEU A 282 1.18 2.33 12.84
N HIS A 283 -0.13 2.08 12.59
CA HIS A 283 -1.10 1.78 13.63
C HIS A 283 -2.11 0.73 13.16
N GLY A 284 -1.95 -0.50 13.61
CA GLY A 284 -2.87 -1.59 13.25
C GLY A 284 -2.56 -2.20 11.88
N LEU A 285 -1.41 -2.87 11.76
CA LEU A 285 -1.03 -3.72 10.64
C LEU A 285 -0.97 -5.17 11.10
N THR A 286 -1.67 -6.05 10.39
CA THR A 286 -1.57 -7.51 10.60
C THR A 286 -1.11 -8.18 9.32
N MET A 287 -0.01 -8.93 9.36
CA MET A 287 0.52 -9.77 8.28
C MET A 287 0.73 -11.18 8.81
N THR A 288 -0.23 -12.09 8.59
CA THR A 288 -0.20 -13.42 9.20
C THR A 288 -0.56 -14.53 8.22
N GLY A 289 0.13 -15.68 8.35
CA GLY A 289 -0.20 -16.87 7.57
C GLY A 289 0.00 -16.73 6.06
N ASN A 290 0.80 -15.76 5.61
CA ASN A 290 1.10 -15.59 4.20
C ASN A 290 2.31 -16.43 3.79
N VAL A 291 2.37 -16.77 2.51
CA VAL A 291 3.55 -17.36 1.87
C VAL A 291 4.23 -16.30 1.02
N PHE A 292 5.49 -16.01 1.34
CA PHE A 292 6.35 -15.10 0.56
C PHE A 292 7.45 -15.89 -0.12
N ARG A 293 7.53 -15.78 -1.44
CA ARG A 293 8.51 -16.53 -2.24
C ARG A 293 9.15 -15.66 -3.30
N SER A 294 10.47 -15.68 -3.37
CA SER A 294 11.24 -15.16 -4.50
C SER A 294 11.81 -16.31 -5.34
N ILE A 295 11.78 -16.18 -6.66
CA ILE A 295 12.27 -17.14 -7.64
C ILE A 295 13.36 -16.46 -8.48
N ASN A 296 14.40 -17.22 -8.85
CA ASN A 296 15.57 -16.75 -9.61
C ASN A 296 16.39 -15.65 -8.92
N GLY A 297 16.41 -15.67 -7.61
CA GLY A 297 17.22 -14.80 -6.77
C GLY A 297 16.48 -14.40 -5.50
N PRO A 298 17.19 -14.21 -4.39
CA PRO A 298 16.58 -13.76 -3.14
C PRO A 298 16.23 -12.27 -3.22
N ILE A 299 15.23 -11.89 -2.43
CA ILE A 299 14.98 -10.47 -2.07
C ILE A 299 15.38 -10.24 -0.62
N ASP A 300 15.70 -8.99 -0.30
CA ASP A 300 16.20 -8.67 1.03
C ASP A 300 15.08 -8.78 2.07
N ARG A 301 13.92 -8.18 1.82
CA ARG A 301 12.80 -8.11 2.78
C ARG A 301 11.46 -8.18 2.07
N VAL A 302 10.42 -8.61 2.79
CA VAL A 302 9.04 -8.66 2.24
C VAL A 302 8.30 -7.33 2.34
N GLU A 303 8.80 -6.39 3.14
CA GLU A 303 8.23 -5.07 3.38
C GLU A 303 9.31 -3.97 3.32
N SER A 304 8.91 -2.76 2.97
CA SER A 304 9.82 -1.61 2.95
C SER A 304 9.07 -0.29 3.10
N VAL A 305 9.82 0.77 3.40
CA VAL A 305 9.33 2.16 3.36
C VAL A 305 10.04 2.87 2.22
N ASP A 306 9.27 3.41 1.28
CA ASP A 306 9.78 4.34 0.27
C ASP A 306 9.92 5.73 0.90
N ASN A 307 11.13 6.07 1.30
CA ASN A 307 11.46 7.32 2.00
C ASN A 307 11.67 8.51 1.05
N THR A 308 11.24 8.43 -0.21
CA THR A 308 11.45 9.50 -1.20
C THR A 308 10.90 10.85 -0.72
N PHE A 309 9.75 10.85 -0.03
CA PHE A 309 9.08 12.08 0.41
C PHE A 309 9.09 12.26 1.93
N ALA A 310 9.04 11.18 2.71
CA ALA A 310 9.10 11.23 4.17
C ALA A 310 9.47 9.87 4.75
N THR A 311 9.78 9.83 6.05
CA THR A 311 10.06 8.62 6.83
C THR A 311 8.92 8.34 7.82
N LEU A 312 8.81 7.08 8.27
CA LEU A 312 7.89 6.72 9.34
C LEU A 312 8.47 7.08 10.73
N ASN A 313 7.61 7.55 11.59
CA ASN A 313 7.93 7.77 13.01
C ASN A 313 7.70 6.47 13.80
N HIS A 314 8.75 5.67 13.97
CA HIS A 314 8.68 4.40 14.69
C HIS A 314 8.32 4.57 16.18
N SER A 315 8.55 5.75 16.79
CA SER A 315 8.23 5.96 18.20
C SER A 315 6.73 5.97 18.51
N LYS A 316 5.88 6.07 17.50
CA LYS A 316 4.42 6.03 17.60
C LYS A 316 3.80 4.72 17.10
N ALA A 317 4.61 3.75 16.67
CA ALA A 317 4.13 2.47 16.15
C ALA A 317 3.28 1.71 17.19
N ARG A 318 2.12 1.16 16.77
CA ARG A 318 1.16 0.48 17.64
C ARG A 318 0.44 -0.66 16.91
N ASN A 319 0.10 -1.71 17.65
CA ASN A 319 -0.76 -2.81 17.18
C ASN A 319 -0.29 -3.42 15.87
N ILE A 320 0.99 -3.76 15.78
CA ILE A 320 1.60 -4.39 14.61
C ILE A 320 1.82 -5.86 14.90
N VAL A 321 1.31 -6.74 14.04
CA VAL A 321 1.48 -8.19 14.13
C VAL A 321 2.04 -8.71 12.81
N VAL A 322 3.21 -9.32 12.86
CA VAL A 322 3.84 -10.02 11.73
C VAL A 322 4.27 -11.40 12.21
N HIS A 323 3.44 -12.42 11.96
CA HIS A 323 3.64 -13.73 12.55
C HIS A 323 3.08 -14.86 11.70
N GLY A 324 3.66 -16.06 11.82
CA GLY A 324 3.16 -17.26 11.15
C GLY A 324 3.26 -17.23 9.62
N ASN A 325 4.08 -16.34 9.07
CA ASN A 325 4.35 -16.30 7.62
C ASN A 325 5.44 -17.30 7.24
N THR A 326 5.38 -17.80 6.00
CA THR A 326 6.43 -18.64 5.41
C THR A 326 7.28 -17.80 4.47
N PHE A 327 8.61 -17.90 4.61
CA PHE A 327 9.59 -17.17 3.80
C PHE A 327 10.45 -18.17 3.00
N ASN A 328 10.56 -17.92 1.69
CA ASN A 328 11.38 -18.71 0.79
C ASN A 328 12.18 -17.78 -0.12
N ALA A 329 13.53 -17.89 -0.06
CA ALA A 329 14.47 -16.97 -0.70
C ALA A 329 14.24 -15.48 -0.29
N ILE A 330 14.06 -15.27 1.01
CA ILE A 330 14.04 -13.96 1.66
C ILE A 330 15.24 -13.89 2.60
N ASN A 331 16.14 -12.92 2.39
CA ASN A 331 17.37 -12.81 3.16
C ASN A 331 17.10 -12.49 4.64
N ASP A 332 16.22 -11.52 4.89
CA ASP A 332 15.89 -11.02 6.22
C ASP A 332 14.39 -11.22 6.52
N PRO A 333 13.97 -12.42 6.95
CA PRO A 333 12.60 -12.65 7.41
C PRO A 333 12.26 -11.76 8.60
N VAL A 334 11.02 -11.23 8.62
CA VAL A 334 10.57 -10.26 9.62
C VAL A 334 9.47 -10.81 10.52
N TYR A 335 9.54 -10.42 11.81
CA TYR A 335 8.62 -10.88 12.84
C TYR A 335 8.29 -9.75 13.82
N ASN A 336 7.05 -9.70 14.30
CA ASN A 336 6.63 -8.84 15.40
C ASN A 336 5.45 -9.47 16.16
N PRO A 337 5.65 -10.03 17.37
CA PRO A 337 6.90 -10.05 18.14
C PRO A 337 8.00 -10.89 17.46
N CYS A 338 9.26 -10.53 17.72
CA CYS A 338 10.45 -11.24 17.27
C CYS A 338 11.17 -11.87 18.48
N THR A 339 11.48 -13.17 18.39
CA THR A 339 12.27 -13.88 19.41
C THR A 339 13.61 -14.26 18.84
N LEU A 340 14.69 -13.86 19.51
CA LEU A 340 16.06 -14.21 19.16
C LEU A 340 16.71 -14.98 20.31
N GLU A 341 17.45 -16.03 19.98
CA GLU A 341 18.37 -16.66 20.91
C GLU A 341 19.70 -15.89 20.89
N HIS A 342 20.15 -15.45 22.07
CA HIS A 342 21.44 -14.81 22.27
C HIS A 342 22.30 -15.65 23.19
N THR A 343 23.52 -15.96 22.76
CA THR A 343 24.52 -16.66 23.55
C THR A 343 25.69 -15.76 23.87
N GLN A 344 25.94 -15.58 25.16
CA GLN A 344 27.11 -14.90 25.67
C GLN A 344 28.14 -15.95 26.16
N ALA A 345 29.23 -16.09 25.40
CA ALA A 345 30.21 -17.15 25.63
C ALA A 345 31.17 -16.87 26.81
N SER A 346 31.38 -15.61 27.15
CA SER A 346 32.30 -15.19 28.24
C SER A 346 31.59 -14.37 29.28
N ASP A 347 32.11 -14.42 30.52
CA ASP A 347 31.51 -13.68 31.63
C ASP A 347 31.57 -12.16 31.37
N THR A 348 30.38 -11.58 31.08
CA THR A 348 30.20 -10.12 30.99
C THR A 348 28.93 -9.71 31.71
N GLN A 349 28.94 -8.48 32.28
CA GLN A 349 27.80 -7.95 33.01
C GLN A 349 26.71 -7.40 32.05
N THR A 350 27.09 -7.02 30.82
CA THR A 350 26.19 -6.43 29.85
C THR A 350 26.18 -7.27 28.60
N TRP A 351 24.97 -7.71 28.21
CA TRP A 351 24.74 -8.39 26.93
C TRP A 351 23.93 -7.47 26.02
N VAL A 352 24.24 -7.45 24.73
CA VAL A 352 23.55 -6.66 23.73
C VAL A 352 22.97 -7.59 22.69
N VAL A 353 21.67 -7.53 22.52
CA VAL A 353 20.94 -8.30 21.50
C VAL A 353 20.41 -7.33 20.45
N ASP A 354 20.82 -7.53 19.21
CA ASP A 354 20.38 -6.69 18.09
C ASP A 354 19.27 -7.40 17.32
N PHE A 355 18.13 -6.74 17.20
CA PHE A 355 16.96 -7.20 16.48
C PHE A 355 16.90 -6.74 15.00
N ALA A 356 17.84 -5.91 14.58
CA ALA A 356 18.01 -5.65 13.16
C ALA A 356 18.68 -6.87 12.49
N PRO A 357 18.19 -7.33 11.32
CA PRO A 357 17.13 -6.76 10.48
C PRO A 357 15.72 -7.38 10.69
N GLN A 358 15.50 -8.19 11.74
CA GLN A 358 14.28 -9.00 11.89
C GLN A 358 13.02 -8.21 12.28
N LEU A 359 13.14 -7.00 12.82
CA LEU A 359 11.96 -6.17 13.09
C LEU A 359 11.43 -5.52 11.79
N PRO A 360 10.10 -5.54 11.56
CA PRO A 360 9.51 -4.97 10.35
C PRO A 360 9.86 -3.48 10.15
N PHE A 361 10.00 -3.07 8.88
CA PHE A 361 10.27 -1.68 8.46
C PHE A 361 11.50 -1.05 9.11
N ASN A 362 12.51 -1.85 9.47
CA ASN A 362 13.67 -1.42 10.24
C ASN A 362 13.27 -0.70 11.55
N GLY A 363 12.25 -1.22 12.20
CA GLY A 363 11.69 -0.68 13.44
C GLY A 363 12.64 -0.76 14.61
N ARG A 364 12.26 -0.09 15.72
CA ARG A 364 13.01 -0.09 16.98
C ARG A 364 12.56 -1.23 17.88
N ALA A 365 13.46 -1.80 18.68
CA ALA A 365 13.12 -2.77 19.72
C ALA A 365 12.51 -2.03 20.93
N ARG A 366 11.20 -1.70 20.84
CA ARG A 366 10.53 -0.80 21.79
C ARG A 366 10.05 -1.48 23.05
N THR A 367 9.46 -2.66 22.92
CA THR A 367 8.89 -3.40 24.04
C THR A 367 9.62 -4.72 24.17
N VAL A 368 10.10 -5.03 25.35
CA VAL A 368 10.64 -6.35 25.69
C VAL A 368 9.52 -7.15 26.37
N GLU A 369 9.10 -8.24 25.72
CA GLU A 369 8.03 -9.10 26.26
C GLU A 369 8.54 -10.23 27.15
N ALA A 370 9.70 -10.80 26.80
CA ALA A 370 10.26 -11.92 27.56
C ALA A 370 11.78 -11.98 27.48
N VAL A 371 12.40 -12.40 28.61
CA VAL A 371 13.78 -12.84 28.66
C VAL A 371 13.77 -14.21 29.34
N VAL A 372 14.01 -15.27 28.59
CA VAL A 372 13.92 -16.66 29.09
C VAL A 372 15.29 -17.32 28.97
N PRO A 373 15.93 -17.70 30.06
CA PRO A 373 17.18 -18.43 30.03
C PRO A 373 17.06 -19.77 29.31
N VAL A 374 18.02 -20.10 28.45
CA VAL A 374 18.16 -21.40 27.81
C VAL A 374 19.27 -22.16 28.54
N GLY A 375 18.89 -22.93 29.53
CA GLY A 375 19.83 -23.60 30.44
C GLY A 375 20.36 -22.72 31.58
N ALA A 376 21.46 -23.13 32.18
CA ALA A 376 22.04 -22.43 33.32
C ALA A 376 22.79 -21.15 32.88
N ILE A 377 22.52 -20.05 33.55
CA ILE A 377 23.35 -18.85 33.48
C ILE A 377 24.43 -18.98 34.55
N GLN A 378 25.69 -18.76 34.19
CA GLN A 378 26.82 -19.02 35.05
C GLN A 378 27.69 -17.77 35.25
N SER A 379 28.19 -17.56 36.50
CA SER A 379 29.24 -16.61 36.83
C SER A 379 30.43 -17.43 37.33
N GLY A 380 31.50 -17.51 36.56
CA GLY A 380 32.56 -18.48 36.81
C GLY A 380 32.01 -19.92 36.72
N SER A 381 32.10 -20.66 37.86
CA SER A 381 31.55 -22.03 37.97
C SER A 381 30.19 -22.10 38.69
N ALA A 382 29.64 -20.98 39.15
CA ALA A 382 28.41 -20.93 39.92
C ALA A 382 27.20 -20.59 39.05
N ASN A 383 26.09 -21.32 39.20
CA ASN A 383 24.83 -20.97 38.55
C ASN A 383 24.23 -19.73 39.23
N ILE A 384 23.65 -18.85 38.44
CA ILE A 384 22.86 -17.69 38.91
C ILE A 384 21.41 -17.84 38.44
N TYR A 385 20.48 -17.39 39.31
CA TYR A 385 19.03 -17.54 39.11
C TYR A 385 18.32 -16.19 39.04
N GLU A 386 19.10 -15.12 38.87
CA GLU A 386 18.61 -13.77 38.76
C GLU A 386 18.23 -13.46 37.30
N LEU A 387 17.31 -12.53 37.07
CA LEU A 387 16.99 -11.99 35.74
C LEU A 387 17.74 -10.68 35.52
N PRO A 388 18.13 -10.35 34.29
CA PRO A 388 18.79 -9.09 34.00
C PRO A 388 17.78 -7.93 33.98
N HIS A 389 18.29 -6.72 34.23
CA HIS A 389 17.59 -5.50 33.89
C HIS A 389 17.64 -5.29 32.38
N SER A 390 16.48 -5.17 31.69
CA SER A 390 16.39 -4.96 30.26
C SER A 390 16.14 -3.50 29.94
N GLN A 391 16.86 -2.98 28.93
CA GLN A 391 16.69 -1.64 28.35
C GLN A 391 16.43 -1.77 26.85
N SER A 392 15.28 -1.28 26.42
CA SER A 392 14.86 -1.25 25.01
C SER A 392 15.44 -0.05 24.26
N GLU A 393 15.27 -0.02 22.92
CA GLU A 393 15.66 1.07 22.01
C GLU A 393 17.13 1.49 22.14
N GLN A 394 18.03 0.55 22.35
CA GLN A 394 19.47 0.80 22.45
C GLN A 394 20.13 0.77 21.06
N GLY A 395 21.38 1.25 21.00
CA GLY A 395 22.11 1.43 19.73
C GLY A 395 21.65 2.65 18.93
N GLY A 396 22.38 2.98 17.87
CA GLY A 396 22.09 4.18 17.04
C GLY A 396 20.75 4.14 16.31
N SER A 397 20.32 2.93 15.91
CA SER A 397 19.02 2.69 15.24
C SER A 397 17.86 2.46 16.21
N GLY A 398 18.16 2.19 17.50
CA GLY A 398 17.17 1.75 18.49
C GLY A 398 16.74 0.29 18.31
N SER A 399 17.44 -0.51 17.52
CA SER A 399 17.11 -1.92 17.27
C SER A 399 17.61 -2.87 18.34
N GLN A 400 18.41 -2.39 19.31
CA GLN A 400 19.07 -3.21 20.30
C GLN A 400 18.33 -3.23 21.63
N VAL A 401 18.41 -4.37 22.32
CA VAL A 401 18.06 -4.51 23.74
C VAL A 401 19.33 -4.81 24.51
N LYS A 402 19.54 -4.05 25.56
CA LYS A 402 20.66 -4.23 26.50
C LYS A 402 20.17 -4.94 27.77
N LEU A 403 20.79 -6.07 28.07
CA LEU A 403 20.54 -6.83 29.28
C LEU A 403 21.69 -6.57 30.26
N THR A 404 21.40 -6.04 31.46
CA THR A 404 22.40 -5.78 32.51
C THR A 404 22.17 -6.73 33.66
N TRP A 405 23.13 -7.59 33.92
CA TRP A 405 23.12 -8.56 35.01
C TRP A 405 23.69 -7.95 36.27
N SER A 406 23.38 -8.51 37.45
CA SER A 406 23.93 -8.09 38.74
C SER A 406 25.46 -8.31 38.83
N ARG A 407 25.96 -9.28 38.07
CA ARG A 407 27.39 -9.64 37.98
C ARG A 407 27.75 -10.13 36.58
N ALA A 408 29.04 -10.20 36.29
CA ALA A 408 29.52 -10.76 35.04
C ALA A 408 29.13 -12.25 34.93
N CYS A 409 28.50 -12.65 33.86
CA CYS A 409 28.01 -14.01 33.63
C CYS A 409 27.98 -14.36 32.14
N ARG A 410 27.81 -15.65 31.86
CA ARG A 410 27.67 -16.23 30.52
C ARG A 410 26.49 -17.21 30.45
N GLY A 411 26.02 -17.51 29.27
CA GLY A 411 24.90 -18.41 29.02
C GLY A 411 24.08 -18.00 27.79
N SER A 412 22.90 -18.57 27.65
CA SER A 412 22.01 -18.25 26.56
C SER A 412 20.64 -17.84 27.06
N VAL A 413 19.99 -16.91 26.32
CA VAL A 413 18.62 -16.46 26.59
C VAL A 413 17.84 -16.40 25.28
N ASN A 414 16.56 -16.75 25.32
CA ASN A 414 15.58 -16.34 24.33
C ASN A 414 15.03 -14.98 24.74
N LEU A 415 15.22 -13.99 23.90
CA LEU A 415 14.75 -12.62 24.10
C LEU A 415 13.67 -12.29 23.08
N THR A 416 12.49 -11.92 23.57
CA THR A 416 11.37 -11.50 22.70
C THR A 416 11.18 -9.99 22.82
N ALA A 417 11.21 -9.32 21.66
CA ALA A 417 10.96 -7.88 21.58
C ALA A 417 9.96 -7.55 20.45
N ARG A 418 9.35 -6.37 20.56
CA ARG A 418 8.43 -5.80 19.58
C ARG A 418 8.92 -4.45 19.11
N MET A 419 8.59 -4.11 17.83
CA MET A 419 8.84 -2.78 17.27
C MET A 419 7.79 -1.74 17.69
N ASP A 420 6.71 -2.15 18.31
CA ASP A 420 5.55 -1.32 18.64
C ASP A 420 5.23 -1.37 20.13
N ASN A 421 4.35 -0.47 20.56
CA ASN A 421 3.65 -0.59 21.83
C ASN A 421 2.26 -1.20 21.54
N PRO A 422 1.94 -2.40 22.06
CA PRO A 422 0.67 -3.07 21.78
C PRO A 422 -0.56 -2.42 22.44
N THR A 423 -0.36 -1.48 23.35
CA THR A 423 -1.45 -0.82 24.12
C THR A 423 -1.62 0.65 23.76
#